data_2fa562bfab23e62a352d833ceb93eab3
#
_entry.id   2fa562bfab23e62a352d833ceb93eab3
#
_cell.length_a   1.000
_cell.length_b   1.000
_cell.length_c   1.000
_cell.angle_alpha   90.00
_cell.angle_beta   90.00
_cell.angle_gamma   90.00
#
_symmetry.space_group_name_H-M   'P 1'
#
loop_
_entity.id
_entity.type
_entity.pdbx_description
1 polymer ?
#
loop_
_entity_poly.entity_id
_entity_poly.type
_entity_poly.pdbx_seq_one_letter_code
_entity_poly.pdbx_strand_id
1 'polypeptide(L)'
;MSDWNLPSGDFRGKIVKVHDGDTATVLQRDGSLVNVRLANIDAPELLQQGGAAARDRLRELIYGRNLNVAVAPDTTYGRAVGTLTDRNATNYNLGQVRSGNASAYEQFL
;
A
#
# COMPACT_ATOMS: atom_id res chain seq x y z
N MET A 1 4.74 -9.04 -19.10
CA MET A 1 4.64 -7.66 -19.57
C MET A 1 4.10 -6.72 -18.55
N SER A 2 3.49 -7.26 -17.51
CA SER A 2 3.07 -6.43 -16.38
C SER A 2 4.20 -5.61 -15.79
N ASP A 3 5.43 -6.13 -15.84
CA ASP A 3 6.60 -5.41 -15.30
C ASP A 3 6.87 -4.10 -15.99
N TRP A 4 6.45 -3.97 -17.26
CA TRP A 4 6.64 -2.75 -18.01
C TRP A 4 5.74 -1.61 -17.51
N ASN A 5 4.66 -1.95 -16.83
CA ASN A 5 3.71 -0.97 -16.33
C ASN A 5 4.03 -0.55 -14.91
N LEU A 6 5.03 -1.18 -14.29
CA LEU A 6 5.43 -0.81 -12.94
C LEU A 6 6.26 0.46 -13.00
N PRO A 7 5.95 1.44 -12.17
CA PRO A 7 6.72 2.67 -12.14
C PRO A 7 8.13 2.40 -11.62
N SER A 8 9.11 3.06 -12.21
CA SER A 8 10.51 2.99 -11.77
C SER A 8 10.83 4.05 -10.71
N GLY A 9 9.88 4.91 -10.39
CA GLY A 9 10.05 5.97 -9.41
C GLY A 9 8.73 6.29 -8.74
N ASP A 10 8.75 7.30 -7.91
CA ASP A 10 7.57 7.71 -7.14
C ASP A 10 6.47 8.19 -8.07
N PHE A 11 5.24 7.95 -7.65
CA PHE A 11 4.07 8.37 -8.41
C PHE A 11 2.93 8.73 -7.46
N ARG A 12 1.84 9.23 -8.03
CA ARG A 12 0.65 9.60 -7.30
C ARG A 12 -0.57 9.02 -7.99
N GLY A 13 -1.54 8.56 -7.21
CA GLY A 13 -2.77 8.07 -7.78
C GLY A 13 -3.85 7.86 -6.74
N LYS A 14 -5.02 7.45 -7.23
CA LYS A 14 -6.19 7.22 -6.41
C LYS A 14 -6.24 5.76 -5.97
N ILE A 15 -6.48 5.54 -4.70
CA ILE A 15 -6.67 4.17 -4.18
C ILE A 15 -8.06 3.70 -4.58
N VAL A 16 -8.13 2.69 -5.43
CA VAL A 16 -9.39 2.19 -5.97
C VAL A 16 -9.78 0.82 -5.45
N LYS A 17 -8.85 0.11 -4.81
CA LYS A 17 -9.14 -1.20 -4.23
C LYS A 17 -8.15 -1.49 -3.10
N VAL A 18 -8.62 -2.12 -2.04
CA VAL A 18 -7.79 -2.63 -0.96
C VAL A 18 -8.01 -4.13 -0.88
N HIS A 19 -6.94 -4.89 -1.08
CA HIS A 19 -7.00 -6.36 -1.17
C HIS A 19 -6.92 -7.03 0.20
N ASP A 20 -6.02 -6.54 1.03
CA ASP A 20 -5.81 -7.01 2.39
C ASP A 20 -5.15 -5.90 3.20
N GLY A 21 -4.63 -6.23 4.38
CA GLY A 21 -4.13 -5.21 5.30
C GLY A 21 -2.85 -4.50 4.88
N ASP A 22 -2.21 -4.93 3.80
CA ASP A 22 -0.95 -4.32 3.33
C ASP A 22 -0.82 -4.27 1.81
N THR A 23 -1.92 -4.44 1.06
CA THR A 23 -1.89 -4.41 -0.41
C THR A 23 -3.08 -3.67 -0.97
N ALA A 24 -2.83 -2.74 -1.87
CA ALA A 24 -3.87 -1.92 -2.50
C ALA A 24 -3.57 -1.71 -3.98
N THR A 25 -4.60 -1.35 -4.73
CA THR A 25 -4.47 -0.98 -6.15
C THR A 25 -4.63 0.52 -6.29
N VAL A 26 -3.71 1.12 -7.02
CA VAL A 26 -3.66 2.56 -7.26
C VAL A 26 -3.95 2.82 -8.74
N LEU A 27 -4.87 3.74 -9.01
CA LEU A 27 -5.18 4.20 -10.36
C LEU A 27 -4.36 5.44 -10.65
N GLN A 28 -3.46 5.34 -11.63
CA GLN A 28 -2.64 6.47 -12.06
C GLN A 28 -3.42 7.39 -13.00
N ARG A 29 -2.88 8.58 -13.22
CA ARG A 29 -3.52 9.60 -14.07
C ARG A 29 -3.75 9.11 -15.49
N ASP A 30 -2.87 8.28 -16.03
CA ASP A 30 -2.99 7.75 -17.38
C ASP A 30 -4.00 6.60 -17.50
N GLY A 31 -4.66 6.25 -16.40
CA GLY A 31 -5.65 5.17 -16.37
C GLY A 31 -5.08 3.80 -16.04
N SER A 32 -3.77 3.67 -15.90
CA SER A 32 -3.16 2.39 -15.56
C SER A 32 -3.33 2.07 -14.08
N LEU A 33 -3.40 0.79 -13.77
CA LEU A 33 -3.54 0.28 -12.41
C LEU A 33 -2.22 -0.31 -11.93
N VAL A 34 -1.84 0.02 -10.72
CA VAL A 34 -0.61 -0.50 -10.09
C VAL A 34 -0.98 -1.14 -8.76
N ASN A 35 -0.61 -2.40 -8.59
CA ASN A 35 -0.74 -3.06 -7.30
C ASN A 35 0.45 -2.68 -6.43
N VAL A 36 0.16 -2.20 -5.22
CA VAL A 36 1.19 -1.73 -4.29
C VAL A 36 1.14 -2.56 -3.03
N ARG A 37 2.27 -3.16 -2.67
CA ARG A 37 2.52 -3.78 -1.38
C ARG A 37 3.09 -2.71 -0.46
N LEU A 38 2.45 -2.46 0.66
CA LEU A 38 2.93 -1.44 1.60
C LEU A 38 4.28 -1.88 2.18
N ALA A 39 5.28 -1.00 2.05
CA ALA A 39 6.64 -1.30 2.45
C ALA A 39 6.79 -1.37 3.97
N ASN A 40 7.67 -2.24 4.43
CA ASN A 40 8.15 -2.32 5.81
C ASN A 40 7.10 -2.71 6.85
N ILE A 41 5.93 -3.18 6.42
CA ILE A 41 4.91 -3.70 7.34
C ILE A 41 4.45 -5.07 6.86
N ASP A 42 3.80 -5.79 7.75
CA ASP A 42 3.25 -7.10 7.44
C ASP A 42 1.92 -7.25 8.17
N ALA A 43 0.85 -7.48 7.41
CA ALA A 43 -0.48 -7.69 7.95
C ALA A 43 -0.89 -9.14 7.75
N PRO A 44 -1.84 -9.66 8.55
CA PRO A 44 -2.38 -10.99 8.30
C PRO A 44 -2.98 -11.08 6.91
N GLU A 45 -2.79 -12.20 6.25
CA GLU A 45 -3.44 -12.48 4.98
C GLU A 45 -4.95 -12.51 5.17
N LEU A 46 -5.69 -12.24 4.09
CA LEU A 46 -7.15 -12.03 4.18
C LEU A 46 -7.88 -13.18 4.89
N LEU A 47 -7.48 -14.42 4.64
CA LEU A 47 -8.13 -15.58 5.20
C LEU A 47 -7.58 -15.99 6.57
N GLN A 48 -6.52 -15.34 7.04
CA GLN A 48 -5.99 -15.58 8.38
C GLN A 48 -6.79 -14.80 9.42
N GLN A 49 -6.66 -15.22 10.67
CA GLN A 49 -7.26 -14.49 11.78
C GLN A 49 -6.76 -13.05 11.79
N GLY A 50 -7.70 -12.11 11.84
CA GLY A 50 -7.39 -10.69 11.79
C GLY A 50 -7.21 -10.12 10.39
N GLY A 51 -7.20 -10.95 9.33
CA GLY A 51 -6.98 -10.49 7.97
C GLY A 51 -8.06 -9.57 7.46
N ALA A 52 -9.34 -9.95 7.67
CA ALA A 52 -10.46 -9.11 7.23
C ALA A 52 -10.49 -7.78 7.98
N ALA A 53 -10.21 -7.79 9.28
CA ALA A 53 -10.16 -6.56 10.08
C ALA A 53 -9.02 -5.65 9.61
N ALA A 54 -7.87 -6.22 9.30
CA ALA A 54 -6.72 -5.46 8.79
C ALA A 54 -7.04 -4.81 7.44
N ARG A 55 -7.67 -5.57 6.53
CA ARG A 55 -8.11 -5.03 5.24
C ARG A 55 -9.11 -3.89 5.44
N ASP A 56 -10.11 -4.09 6.27
CA ASP A 56 -11.16 -3.10 6.48
C ASP A 56 -10.59 -1.82 7.10
N ARG A 57 -9.64 -1.95 8.01
CA ARG A 57 -8.98 -0.79 8.61
C ARG A 57 -8.15 -0.03 7.57
N LEU A 58 -7.39 -0.73 6.75
CA LEU A 58 -6.63 -0.07 5.69
C LEU A 58 -7.57 0.63 4.72
N ARG A 59 -8.68 -0.02 4.38
CA ARG A 59 -9.69 0.57 3.50
C ARG A 59 -10.23 1.88 4.07
N GLU A 60 -10.53 1.92 5.36
CA GLU A 60 -10.97 3.15 6.01
C GLU A 60 -9.91 4.25 5.90
N LEU A 61 -8.64 3.88 6.02
CA LEU A 61 -7.54 4.84 6.01
C LEU A 61 -7.29 5.45 4.63
N ILE A 62 -7.37 4.64 3.57
CA ILE A 62 -6.84 5.05 2.27
C ILE A 62 -7.83 5.02 1.11
N TYR A 63 -8.92 4.27 1.19
CA TYR A 63 -9.79 4.07 0.04
C TYR A 63 -10.32 5.39 -0.50
N GLY A 64 -10.20 5.56 -1.81
CA GLY A 64 -10.69 6.77 -2.50
C GLY A 64 -9.78 7.98 -2.40
N ARG A 65 -8.72 7.90 -1.63
CA ARG A 65 -7.77 9.02 -1.48
C ARG A 65 -6.78 9.04 -2.63
N ASN A 66 -6.34 10.25 -2.98
CA ASN A 66 -5.20 10.43 -3.87
C ASN A 66 -3.95 10.52 -3.00
N LEU A 67 -3.06 9.57 -3.17
CA LEU A 67 -1.88 9.45 -2.31
C LEU A 67 -0.60 9.40 -3.14
N ASN A 68 0.50 9.84 -2.52
CA ASN A 68 1.83 9.66 -3.07
C ASN A 68 2.30 8.25 -2.75
N VAL A 69 2.96 7.61 -3.70
CA VAL A 69 3.57 6.30 -3.52
C VAL A 69 5.06 6.44 -3.72
N ALA A 70 5.82 6.31 -2.64
CA ALA A 70 7.28 6.29 -2.68
C ALA A 70 7.72 4.86 -2.92
N VAL A 71 8.16 4.55 -4.14
CA VAL A 71 8.43 3.18 -4.58
C VAL A 71 9.80 2.72 -4.09
N ALA A 72 9.82 1.58 -3.41
CA ALA A 72 11.06 0.95 -2.97
C ALA A 72 11.74 0.24 -4.15
N PRO A 73 13.09 0.10 -4.11
CA PRO A 73 13.81 -0.49 -5.23
C PRO A 73 13.54 -1.98 -5.46
N ASP A 74 13.08 -2.72 -4.46
CA ASP A 74 12.87 -4.17 -4.56
C ASP A 74 11.43 -4.55 -4.89
N THR A 75 10.95 -4.04 -6.02
CA THR A 75 9.65 -4.40 -6.57
C THR A 75 9.63 -5.89 -6.96
N THR A 76 8.54 -6.60 -6.64
CA THR A 76 8.44 -8.04 -6.93
C THR A 76 7.11 -8.41 -7.57
N TYR A 77 7.17 -9.29 -8.58
CA TYR A 77 6.03 -10.01 -9.18
C TYR A 77 4.81 -9.13 -9.50
N GLY A 78 5.04 -8.07 -10.25
CA GLY A 78 3.95 -7.23 -10.70
C GLY A 78 3.38 -6.29 -9.63
N ARG A 79 4.00 -6.24 -8.46
CA ARG A 79 3.62 -5.29 -7.41
C ARG A 79 4.78 -4.33 -7.13
N ALA A 80 4.46 -3.06 -7.05
CA ALA A 80 5.39 -2.10 -6.49
C ALA A 80 5.37 -2.23 -4.97
N VAL A 81 6.52 -2.09 -4.34
CA VAL A 81 6.61 -2.02 -2.89
C VAL A 81 6.80 -0.55 -2.54
N GLY A 82 5.92 0.01 -1.73
CA GLY A 82 5.94 1.45 -1.54
C GLY A 82 5.36 1.94 -0.24
N THR A 83 5.61 3.21 0.03
CA THR A 83 5.09 3.92 1.18
C THR A 83 4.05 4.93 0.73
N LEU A 84 2.87 4.88 1.35
CA LEU A 84 1.75 5.75 1.02
C LEU A 84 1.75 6.96 1.93
N THR A 85 1.78 8.15 1.33
CA THR A 85 1.71 9.40 2.08
C THR A 85 0.73 10.37 1.43
N ASP A 86 0.18 11.28 2.22
CA ASP A 86 -0.61 12.38 1.71
C ASP A 86 0.23 13.65 1.56
N ARG A 87 -0.42 14.76 1.21
CA ARG A 87 0.28 16.04 1.03
C ARG A 87 0.88 16.59 2.32
N ASN A 88 0.38 16.14 3.46
CA ASN A 88 0.87 16.56 4.77
C ASN A 88 1.94 15.61 5.30
N ALA A 89 2.44 14.71 4.46
CA ALA A 89 3.43 13.70 4.81
C ALA A 89 2.94 12.68 5.85
N THR A 90 1.62 12.53 6.01
CA THR A 90 1.06 11.46 6.83
C THR A 90 1.41 10.13 6.20
N ASN A 91 2.03 9.24 6.99
CA ASN A 91 2.48 7.93 6.53
C ASN A 91 1.42 6.89 6.87
N TYR A 92 0.72 6.38 5.85
CA TYR A 92 -0.37 5.42 6.05
C TYR A 92 0.12 4.01 6.31
N ASN A 93 1.36 3.67 5.92
CA ASN A 93 1.96 2.40 6.33
C ASN A 93 2.09 2.36 7.86
N LEU A 94 2.62 3.43 8.45
CA LEU A 94 2.68 3.56 9.91
C LEU A 94 1.30 3.62 10.54
N GLY A 95 0.34 4.24 9.87
CA GLY A 95 -1.05 4.29 10.35
C GLY A 95 -1.62 2.90 10.56
N GLN A 96 -1.34 1.99 9.65
CA GLN A 96 -1.81 0.61 9.77
C GLN A 96 -1.15 -0.12 10.95
N VAL A 97 0.13 0.13 11.17
CA VAL A 97 0.85 -0.43 12.34
C VAL A 97 0.28 0.13 13.64
N ARG A 98 0.08 1.45 13.70
CA ARG A 98 -0.44 2.11 14.90
C ARG A 98 -1.85 1.68 15.24
N SER A 99 -2.63 1.28 14.25
CA SER A 99 -3.98 0.76 14.49
C SER A 99 -3.99 -0.65 15.06
N GLY A 100 -2.83 -1.31 15.14
CA GLY A 100 -2.70 -2.68 15.63
C GLY A 100 -3.02 -3.75 14.61
N ASN A 101 -3.16 -3.40 13.32
CA ASN A 101 -3.57 -4.32 12.26
C ASN A 101 -2.41 -4.80 11.39
N ALA A 102 -1.19 -4.36 11.67
CA ALA A 102 0.01 -4.83 11.01
C ALA A 102 1.20 -4.69 11.93
N SER A 103 2.22 -5.50 11.66
CA SER A 103 3.51 -5.43 12.34
C SER A 103 4.49 -4.65 11.48
N ALA A 104 5.38 -3.90 12.11
CA ALA A 104 6.45 -3.21 11.41
C ALA A 104 7.71 -4.07 11.43
N TYR A 105 8.51 -4.00 10.37
CA TYR A 105 9.85 -4.54 10.41
C TYR A 105 10.69 -3.70 11.38
N GLU A 106 11.67 -4.34 12.02
CA GLU A 106 12.43 -3.70 13.08
C GLU A 106 13.06 -2.38 12.63
N GLN A 107 13.64 -2.34 11.45
CA GLN A 107 14.30 -1.15 10.95
C GLN A 107 13.33 -0.03 10.55
N PHE A 108 12.04 -0.30 10.52
CA PHE A 108 11.03 0.72 10.24
C PHE A 108 10.68 1.53 11.48
N LEU A 109 10.91 0.97 12.64
CA LEU A 109 10.63 1.64 13.90
C LEU A 109 11.78 2.56 14.29
#